data_39ba4aa0fc9932cf89898707a04a74f2
#
_entry.id   39ba4aa0fc9932cf89898707a04a74f2
#
_cell.length_a   1.000
_cell.length_b   1.000
_cell.length_c   1.000
_cell.angle_alpha   90.00
_cell.angle_beta   90.00
_cell.angle_gamma   90.00
#
_symmetry.space_group_name_H-M   'P 1'
#
loop_
_entity.id
_entity.type
_entity.pdbx_description
1 polymer ?
#
loop_
_entity_poly.entity_id
_entity_poly.type
_entity_poly.pdbx_seq_one_letter_code
_entity_poly.pdbx_strand_id
1 'polypeptide(L)'
;HSLFRSLLKKPNKDNLAKAERIRKHNLGRKKQRARYIRDIGVIKTIVNRELNLLFTRRKNPIKEIVVEDLSARMKVHFGKKWNRRLSGWMRGYLQERIRYKAKKFGIEVSEVNPAYSSRECPRCHCTDKENRQGNSFKCSRCGYHGHADLVAALNILGRLGDKEIRIGMPPSRVKAVLDGRYVGWKSLNHTVSDKTSGVARVVNESPRSASSKSELRSNVQVCIASR
;
A
#
# COMPACT_ATOMS: atom_id res chain seq x y z
N HIS A 1 -25.27 4.85 20.66
CA HIS A 1 -26.34 4.79 19.63
C HIS A 1 -27.25 3.58 19.79
N SER A 2 -26.75 2.39 20.14
CA SER A 2 -27.59 1.19 20.36
C SER A 2 -28.50 1.35 21.57
N LEU A 3 -27.96 1.78 22.72
CA LEU A 3 -28.72 2.01 23.94
C LEU A 3 -29.84 3.07 23.74
N PHE A 4 -29.52 4.19 23.10
CA PHE A 4 -30.52 5.23 22.80
C PHE A 4 -31.68 4.70 21.96
N ARG A 5 -31.36 3.92 20.90
CA ARG A 5 -32.39 3.28 20.06
C ARG A 5 -33.22 2.22 20.83
N SER A 6 -32.59 1.45 21.74
CA SER A 6 -33.29 0.45 22.54
C SER A 6 -34.26 1.07 23.55
N LEU A 7 -33.88 2.20 24.12
CA LEU A 7 -34.76 2.96 25.04
C LEU A 7 -36.00 3.54 24.32
N LEU A 8 -35.84 3.96 23.07
CA LEU A 8 -36.95 4.46 22.25
C LEU A 8 -37.86 3.35 21.71
N LYS A 9 -37.39 2.10 21.64
CA LYS A 9 -38.23 0.95 21.22
C LYS A 9 -39.22 0.47 22.29
N LYS A 10 -38.93 0.75 23.57
CA LYS A 10 -39.79 0.41 24.71
C LYS A 10 -40.05 1.69 25.52
N PRO A 11 -40.92 2.58 25.02
CA PRO A 11 -41.16 3.87 25.63
C PRO A 11 -41.95 3.68 26.94
N ASN A 12 -41.28 3.91 28.07
CA ASN A 12 -41.87 4.19 29.37
C ASN A 12 -41.30 5.51 29.89
N LYS A 13 -41.89 6.06 30.94
CA LYS A 13 -41.51 7.37 31.50
C LYS A 13 -40.00 7.44 31.82
N ASP A 14 -39.43 6.38 32.40
CA ASP A 14 -38.03 6.31 32.79
C ASP A 14 -37.10 6.19 31.56
N ASN A 15 -37.50 5.39 30.57
CA ASN A 15 -36.74 5.22 29.35
C ASN A 15 -36.71 6.50 28.52
N LEU A 16 -37.84 7.24 28.47
CA LEU A 16 -37.91 8.53 27.77
C LEU A 16 -37.04 9.58 28.48
N ALA A 17 -37.13 9.69 29.82
CA ALA A 17 -36.30 10.59 30.61
C ALA A 17 -34.80 10.28 30.43
N LYS A 18 -34.42 8.98 30.38
CA LYS A 18 -33.06 8.53 30.16
C LYS A 18 -32.60 8.81 28.74
N ALA A 19 -33.43 8.59 27.73
CA ALA A 19 -33.14 8.92 26.34
C ALA A 19 -32.94 10.42 26.15
N GLU A 20 -33.77 11.24 26.77
CA GLU A 20 -33.66 12.71 26.74
C GLU A 20 -32.38 13.20 27.41
N ARG A 21 -31.97 12.64 28.55
CA ARG A 21 -30.73 12.92 29.24
C ARG A 21 -29.54 12.58 28.37
N ILE A 22 -29.55 11.42 27.69
CA ILE A 22 -28.51 11.01 26.74
C ILE A 22 -28.43 12.00 25.55
N ARG A 23 -29.59 12.45 25.04
CA ARG A 23 -29.67 13.45 23.96
C ARG A 23 -29.13 14.79 24.40
N LYS A 24 -29.62 15.33 25.52
CA LYS A 24 -29.26 16.65 26.04
C LYS A 24 -27.76 16.78 26.36
N HIS A 25 -27.17 15.79 26.96
CA HIS A 25 -25.77 15.81 27.38
C HIS A 25 -24.79 15.17 26.36
N ASN A 26 -25.27 14.73 25.19
CA ASN A 26 -24.45 14.08 24.17
C ASN A 26 -23.54 12.94 24.69
N LEU A 27 -24.00 12.22 25.73
CA LEU A 27 -23.20 11.23 26.45
C LEU A 27 -22.60 10.16 25.51
N GLY A 28 -23.36 9.73 24.50
CA GLY A 28 -22.91 8.77 23.51
C GLY A 28 -21.79 9.33 22.61
N ARG A 29 -21.94 10.60 22.19
CA ARG A 29 -20.93 11.27 21.34
C ARG A 29 -19.66 11.61 22.11
N LYS A 30 -19.75 12.07 23.35
CA LYS A 30 -18.58 12.35 24.21
C LYS A 30 -17.75 11.07 24.42
N LYS A 31 -18.39 9.95 24.81
CA LYS A 31 -17.71 8.65 24.97
C LYS A 31 -17.08 8.15 23.67
N GLN A 32 -17.78 8.26 22.54
CA GLN A 32 -17.24 7.87 21.23
C GLN A 32 -16.05 8.74 20.83
N ARG A 33 -16.14 10.06 21.06
CA ARG A 33 -15.04 10.99 20.77
C ARG A 33 -13.82 10.72 21.64
N ALA A 34 -14.00 10.50 22.94
CA ALA A 34 -12.92 10.17 23.86
C ALA A 34 -12.23 8.85 23.47
N ARG A 35 -13.01 7.83 23.11
CA ARG A 35 -12.48 6.56 22.59
C ARG A 35 -11.70 6.75 21.28
N TYR A 36 -12.28 7.48 20.34
CA TYR A 36 -11.61 7.80 19.07
C TYR A 36 -10.28 8.53 19.25
N ILE A 37 -10.22 9.54 20.14
CA ILE A 37 -8.97 10.28 20.41
C ILE A 37 -7.91 9.35 21.01
N ARG A 38 -8.31 8.45 21.92
CA ARG A 38 -7.42 7.46 22.52
C ARG A 38 -6.86 6.49 21.48
N ASP A 39 -7.75 5.93 20.64
CA ASP A 39 -7.37 4.98 19.59
C ASP A 39 -6.39 5.62 18.59
N ILE A 40 -6.63 6.88 18.21
CA ILE A 40 -5.71 7.67 17.38
C ILE A 40 -4.37 7.88 18.08
N GLY A 41 -4.37 8.18 19.37
CA GLY A 41 -3.14 8.32 20.16
C GLY A 41 -2.28 7.06 20.12
N VAL A 42 -2.90 5.90 20.34
CA VAL A 42 -2.23 4.59 20.26
C VAL A 42 -1.63 4.36 18.87
N ILE A 43 -2.42 4.59 17.81
CA ILE A 43 -1.94 4.40 16.43
C ILE A 43 -0.76 5.33 16.13
N LYS A 44 -0.83 6.60 16.52
CA LYS A 44 0.29 7.55 16.34
C LYS A 44 1.55 7.09 17.07
N THR A 45 1.42 6.55 18.26
CA THR A 45 2.54 6.01 19.04
C THR A 45 3.18 4.82 18.32
N ILE A 46 2.37 3.87 17.83
CA ILE A 46 2.84 2.71 17.07
C ILE A 46 3.57 3.16 15.80
N VAL A 47 2.95 4.04 15.00
CA VAL A 47 3.58 4.56 13.77
C VAL A 47 4.92 5.23 14.06
N ASN A 48 4.99 6.09 15.08
CA ASN A 48 6.24 6.75 15.44
C ASN A 48 7.31 5.77 15.90
N ARG A 49 6.93 4.73 16.66
CA ARG A 49 7.86 3.67 17.11
C ARG A 49 8.42 2.90 15.93
N GLU A 50 7.55 2.41 15.02
CA GLU A 50 7.99 1.64 13.86
C GLU A 50 8.85 2.47 12.90
N LEU A 51 8.49 3.74 12.67
CA LEU A 51 9.33 4.64 11.91
C LEU A 51 10.69 4.90 12.59
N ASN A 52 10.72 5.05 13.91
CA ASN A 52 12.01 5.17 14.61
C ASN A 52 12.88 3.93 14.38
N LEU A 53 12.32 2.73 14.53
CA LEU A 53 13.04 1.48 14.29
C LEU A 53 13.56 1.39 12.86
N LEU A 54 12.75 1.83 11.88
CA LEU A 54 13.13 1.87 10.49
C LEU A 54 14.36 2.72 10.23
N PHE A 55 14.41 3.91 10.85
CA PHE A 55 15.50 4.88 10.64
C PHE A 55 16.75 4.64 11.49
N THR A 56 16.63 3.94 12.65
CA THR A 56 17.74 3.82 13.60
C THR A 56 18.40 2.44 13.67
N ARG A 57 17.68 1.36 13.33
CA ARG A 57 18.16 -0.02 13.56
C ARG A 57 18.84 -0.70 12.39
N ARG A 58 19.19 0.00 11.32
CA ARG A 58 19.78 -0.62 10.14
C ARG A 58 21.31 -0.60 10.17
N LYS A 59 21.91 -1.73 9.78
CA LYS A 59 23.35 -1.84 9.56
C LYS A 59 23.82 -0.96 8.40
N ASN A 60 22.98 -0.83 7.35
CA ASN A 60 23.26 0.01 6.19
C ASN A 60 22.41 1.27 6.23
N PRO A 61 22.98 2.47 6.03
CA PRO A 61 22.22 3.71 5.99
C PRO A 61 21.24 3.72 4.81
N ILE A 62 20.02 4.18 5.08
CA ILE A 62 19.04 4.43 4.03
C ILE A 62 19.44 5.74 3.35
N LYS A 63 19.56 5.74 2.03
CA LYS A 63 19.83 6.96 1.25
C LYS A 63 18.55 7.61 0.75
N GLU A 64 17.59 6.79 0.32
CA GLU A 64 16.34 7.24 -0.27
C GLU A 64 15.17 6.34 0.14
N ILE A 65 14.00 6.94 0.32
CA ILE A 65 12.73 6.24 0.57
C ILE A 65 11.78 6.54 -0.58
N VAL A 66 11.30 5.51 -1.24
CA VAL A 66 10.30 5.63 -2.31
C VAL A 66 8.92 5.34 -1.73
N VAL A 67 7.98 6.25 -1.93
CA VAL A 67 6.60 6.14 -1.44
C VAL A 67 5.59 6.32 -2.56
N GLU A 68 4.39 5.81 -2.35
CA GLU A 68 3.26 6.03 -3.26
C GLU A 68 2.81 7.50 -3.22
N ASP A 69 2.57 8.10 -4.40
CA ASP A 69 1.82 9.35 -4.49
C ASP A 69 0.35 9.11 -4.13
N LEU A 70 -0.04 9.56 -2.95
CA LEU A 70 -1.40 9.47 -2.42
C LEU A 70 -2.22 10.75 -2.62
N SER A 71 -1.74 11.70 -3.42
CA SER A 71 -2.44 12.96 -3.71
C SER A 71 -3.75 12.74 -4.46
N ALA A 72 -3.80 11.71 -5.31
CA ALA A 72 -5.03 11.33 -5.99
C ALA A 72 -6.08 10.79 -5.00
N ARG A 73 -7.27 11.40 -5.00
CA ARG A 73 -8.41 10.92 -4.21
C ARG A 73 -8.78 9.51 -4.67
N MET A 74 -8.36 8.50 -3.92
CA MET A 74 -8.86 7.16 -4.13
C MET A 74 -10.36 7.14 -3.82
N LYS A 75 -11.18 6.87 -4.83
CA LYS A 75 -12.59 6.51 -4.66
C LYS A 75 -12.65 5.10 -4.07
N VAL A 76 -12.43 4.99 -2.75
CA VAL A 76 -12.52 3.71 -2.06
C VAL A 76 -13.98 3.47 -1.69
N HIS A 77 -14.57 2.41 -2.19
CA HIS A 77 -15.97 2.01 -1.92
C HIS A 77 -16.16 1.30 -0.56
N PHE A 78 -15.43 1.70 0.46
CA PHE A 78 -15.79 1.37 1.83
C PHE A 78 -16.86 2.36 2.27
N GLY A 79 -18.04 1.93 2.65
CA GLY A 79 -19.19 2.79 2.95
C GLY A 79 -18.82 4.10 3.69
N LYS A 80 -19.62 5.16 3.52
CA LYS A 80 -19.37 6.55 3.97
C LYS A 80 -18.73 6.71 5.36
N LYS A 81 -19.01 5.78 6.30
CA LYS A 81 -18.51 5.80 7.68
C LYS A 81 -17.02 5.41 7.78
N TRP A 82 -16.57 4.42 7.00
CA TRP A 82 -15.17 3.96 6.97
C TRP A 82 -14.29 4.86 6.12
N ASN A 83 -14.77 5.37 4.99
CA ASN A 83 -14.05 6.32 4.16
C ASN A 83 -13.71 7.61 4.92
N ARG A 84 -14.63 8.09 5.78
CA ARG A 84 -14.41 9.27 6.61
C ARG A 84 -13.41 9.03 7.74
N ARG A 85 -13.26 7.79 8.23
CA ARG A 85 -12.38 7.46 9.36
C ARG A 85 -10.96 7.07 8.98
N LEU A 86 -10.77 6.41 7.83
CA LEU A 86 -9.48 5.82 7.46
C LEU A 86 -8.72 6.61 6.38
N SER A 87 -9.44 7.33 5.51
CA SER A 87 -8.84 7.78 4.25
C SER A 87 -8.10 9.12 4.30
N GLY A 88 -8.40 9.97 5.24
CA GLY A 88 -7.81 11.31 5.22
C GLY A 88 -6.60 11.48 6.13
N TRP A 89 -6.76 11.20 7.42
CA TRP A 89 -5.74 11.58 8.37
C TRP A 89 -4.59 10.55 8.51
N MET A 90 -4.87 9.25 8.37
CA MET A 90 -3.82 8.25 8.60
C MET A 90 -2.77 8.27 7.49
N ARG A 91 -3.21 8.42 6.23
CA ARG A 91 -2.28 8.55 5.09
C ARG A 91 -1.49 9.84 5.16
N GLY A 92 -2.16 10.98 5.38
CA GLY A 92 -1.51 12.26 5.55
C GLY A 92 -0.53 12.27 6.72
N TYR A 93 -0.94 11.72 7.88
CA TYR A 93 -0.08 11.61 9.04
C TYR A 93 1.15 10.74 8.79
N LEU A 94 0.97 9.56 8.16
CA LEU A 94 2.09 8.66 7.86
C LEU A 94 3.09 9.33 6.91
N GLN A 95 2.63 9.93 5.82
CA GLN A 95 3.49 10.64 4.87
C GLN A 95 4.21 11.82 5.51
N GLU A 96 3.50 12.63 6.29
CA GLU A 96 4.10 13.74 7.05
C GLU A 96 5.20 13.25 7.97
N ARG A 97 4.96 12.16 8.72
CA ARG A 97 5.95 11.59 9.64
C ARG A 97 7.15 10.99 8.92
N ILE A 98 6.95 10.35 7.78
CA ILE A 98 8.05 9.84 6.93
C ILE A 98 8.91 11.00 6.47
N ARG A 99 8.32 12.03 5.86
CA ARG A 99 9.05 13.23 5.40
C ARG A 99 9.80 13.92 6.53
N TYR A 100 9.15 14.11 7.69
CA TYR A 100 9.79 14.69 8.87
C TYR A 100 11.01 13.90 9.33
N LYS A 101 10.88 12.56 9.45
CA LYS A 101 11.98 11.68 9.85
C LYS A 101 13.08 11.63 8.80
N ALA A 102 12.74 11.49 7.54
CA ALA A 102 13.69 11.50 6.44
C ALA A 102 14.54 12.78 6.45
N LYS A 103 13.89 13.95 6.56
CA LYS A 103 14.58 15.23 6.70
C LYS A 103 15.54 15.28 7.88
N LYS A 104 15.11 14.74 9.05
CA LYS A 104 15.97 14.68 10.26
C LYS A 104 17.22 13.83 10.05
N PHE A 105 17.14 12.78 9.24
CA PHE A 105 18.25 11.85 8.98
C PHE A 105 18.97 12.12 7.65
N GLY A 106 18.65 13.21 6.94
CA GLY A 106 19.26 13.53 5.65
C GLY A 106 18.92 12.53 4.54
N ILE A 107 17.73 11.92 4.59
CA ILE A 107 17.28 10.90 3.66
C ILE A 107 16.31 11.53 2.65
N GLU A 108 16.49 11.24 1.38
CA GLU A 108 15.60 11.69 0.31
C GLU A 108 14.29 10.89 0.31
N VAL A 109 13.17 11.57 -0.04
CA VAL A 109 11.85 10.92 -0.19
C VAL A 109 11.32 11.19 -1.58
N SER A 110 11.24 10.15 -2.40
CA SER A 110 10.72 10.19 -3.76
C SER A 110 9.30 9.62 -3.81
N GLU A 111 8.41 10.32 -4.50
CA GLU A 111 7.04 9.88 -4.73
C GLU A 111 6.92 9.28 -6.13
N VAL A 112 6.14 8.20 -6.27
CA VAL A 112 5.90 7.54 -7.55
C VAL A 112 4.44 7.17 -7.73
N ASN A 113 4.03 6.98 -8.98
CA ASN A 113 2.65 6.63 -9.33
C ASN A 113 2.26 5.25 -8.78
N PRO A 114 1.20 5.11 -7.96
CA PRO A 114 0.83 3.84 -7.34
C PRO A 114 -0.04 2.94 -8.22
N ALA A 115 -0.48 3.40 -9.39
CA ALA A 115 -1.46 2.66 -10.18
C ALA A 115 -0.96 1.26 -10.55
N TYR A 116 -1.75 0.24 -10.23
CA TYR A 116 -1.47 -1.18 -10.45
C TYR A 116 -0.27 -1.78 -9.69
N SER A 117 0.46 -1.05 -8.85
CA SER A 117 1.61 -1.58 -8.09
C SER A 117 1.31 -2.89 -7.36
N SER A 118 0.11 -3.03 -6.81
CA SER A 118 -0.33 -4.23 -6.08
C SER A 118 -0.79 -5.40 -6.95
N ARG A 119 -0.89 -5.23 -8.27
CA ARG A 119 -1.38 -6.24 -9.23
C ARG A 119 -0.38 -6.55 -10.33
N GLU A 120 0.60 -5.68 -10.54
CA GLU A 120 1.65 -5.84 -11.51
C GLU A 120 2.61 -6.95 -11.08
N CYS A 121 2.95 -7.85 -12.00
CA CYS A 121 4.00 -8.82 -11.78
C CYS A 121 5.37 -8.17 -11.99
N PRO A 122 6.29 -8.19 -11.01
CA PRO A 122 7.60 -7.55 -11.15
C PRO A 122 8.51 -8.25 -12.17
N ARG A 123 8.13 -9.46 -12.63
CA ARG A 123 8.90 -10.24 -13.61
C ARG A 123 8.44 -10.01 -15.04
N CYS A 124 7.14 -10.07 -15.31
CA CYS A 124 6.59 -10.01 -16.65
C CYS A 124 5.67 -8.80 -16.91
N HIS A 125 5.44 -7.95 -15.91
CA HIS A 125 4.55 -6.77 -15.96
C HIS A 125 3.08 -7.06 -16.24
N CYS A 126 2.65 -8.34 -16.27
CA CYS A 126 1.24 -8.69 -16.36
C CYS A 126 0.46 -8.11 -15.18
N THR A 127 -0.62 -7.37 -15.47
CA THR A 127 -1.48 -6.71 -14.47
C THR A 127 -2.86 -7.35 -14.42
N ASP A 128 -2.99 -8.50 -13.79
CA ASP A 128 -4.27 -9.18 -13.62
C ASP A 128 -4.83 -8.95 -12.21
N LYS A 129 -6.17 -8.90 -12.09
CA LYS A 129 -6.85 -8.83 -10.78
C LYS A 129 -6.61 -10.10 -9.96
N GLU A 130 -6.51 -11.23 -10.63
CA GLU A 130 -6.32 -12.55 -10.03
C GLU A 130 -4.90 -12.77 -9.49
N ASN A 131 -3.93 -11.95 -9.93
CA ASN A 131 -2.55 -12.02 -9.43
C ASN A 131 -2.45 -11.82 -7.91
N ARG A 132 -3.43 -11.13 -7.30
CA ARG A 132 -3.44 -10.86 -5.85
C ARG A 132 -4.68 -11.43 -5.19
N GLN A 133 -4.46 -12.28 -4.20
CA GLN A 133 -5.49 -12.83 -3.31
C GLN A 133 -5.09 -12.57 -1.85
N GLY A 134 -5.68 -11.53 -1.25
CA GLY A 134 -5.33 -11.13 0.11
C GLY A 134 -3.85 -10.75 0.25
N ASN A 135 -3.11 -11.52 1.04
CA ASN A 135 -1.67 -11.34 1.28
C ASN A 135 -0.78 -12.15 0.33
N SER A 136 -1.36 -13.00 -0.51
CA SER A 136 -0.65 -13.79 -1.49
C SER A 136 -0.67 -13.13 -2.85
N PHE A 137 0.45 -13.21 -3.56
CA PHE A 137 0.59 -12.82 -4.96
C PHE A 137 1.06 -14.02 -5.77
N LYS A 138 0.36 -14.31 -6.87
CA LYS A 138 0.76 -15.34 -7.83
C LYS A 138 0.41 -14.87 -9.24
N CYS A 139 1.41 -14.69 -10.08
CA CYS A 139 1.19 -14.27 -11.46
C CYS A 139 0.56 -15.40 -12.27
N SER A 140 -0.59 -15.12 -12.89
CA SER A 140 -1.31 -16.06 -13.76
C SER A 140 -0.56 -16.39 -15.06
N ARG A 141 0.43 -15.58 -15.44
CA ARG A 141 1.14 -15.72 -16.73
C ARG A 141 2.52 -16.37 -16.60
N CYS A 142 3.36 -15.90 -15.67
CA CYS A 142 4.74 -16.40 -15.55
C CYS A 142 4.99 -17.22 -14.28
N GLY A 143 3.96 -17.43 -13.45
CA GLY A 143 4.06 -18.23 -12.22
C GLY A 143 4.84 -17.57 -11.06
N TYR A 144 5.33 -16.33 -11.23
CA TYR A 144 6.00 -15.60 -10.14
C TYR A 144 5.07 -15.50 -8.91
N HIS A 145 5.57 -15.81 -7.72
CA HIS A 145 4.78 -15.78 -6.49
C HIS A 145 5.55 -15.13 -5.34
N GLY A 146 4.81 -14.59 -4.36
CA GLY A 146 5.39 -13.95 -3.19
C GLY A 146 4.34 -13.31 -2.29
N HIS A 147 4.79 -12.63 -1.24
CA HIS A 147 3.90 -11.85 -0.38
C HIS A 147 3.44 -10.59 -1.12
N ALA A 148 2.13 -10.36 -1.19
CA ALA A 148 1.52 -9.31 -2.01
C ALA A 148 2.03 -7.89 -1.68
N ASP A 149 2.32 -7.59 -0.41
CA ASP A 149 2.82 -6.27 -0.02
C ASP A 149 4.29 -6.08 -0.39
N LEU A 150 5.11 -7.16 -0.34
CA LEU A 150 6.49 -7.11 -0.81
C LEU A 150 6.53 -6.91 -2.34
N VAL A 151 5.66 -7.60 -3.06
CA VAL A 151 5.54 -7.42 -4.53
C VAL A 151 5.14 -5.99 -4.87
N ALA A 152 4.14 -5.43 -4.17
CA ALA A 152 3.75 -4.04 -4.36
C ALA A 152 4.91 -3.07 -4.06
N ALA A 153 5.66 -3.31 -2.99
CA ALA A 153 6.83 -2.51 -2.64
C ALA A 153 7.94 -2.58 -3.70
N LEU A 154 8.21 -3.78 -4.25
CA LEU A 154 9.16 -3.94 -5.36
C LEU A 154 8.74 -3.17 -6.62
N ASN A 155 7.43 -3.18 -6.93
CA ASN A 155 6.92 -2.44 -8.07
C ASN A 155 7.01 -0.91 -7.85
N ILE A 156 6.74 -0.42 -6.63
CA ILE A 156 6.93 0.98 -6.27
C ILE A 156 8.41 1.39 -6.40
N LEU A 157 9.31 0.55 -5.89
CA LEU A 157 10.74 0.79 -6.04
C LEU A 157 11.18 0.79 -7.51
N GLY A 158 10.67 -0.14 -8.32
CA GLY A 158 10.97 -0.23 -9.75
C GLY A 158 10.48 0.98 -10.57
N ARG A 159 9.61 1.83 -10.01
CA ARG A 159 9.13 3.08 -10.63
C ARG A 159 10.02 4.29 -10.33
N LEU A 160 11.00 4.15 -9.44
CA LEU A 160 11.98 5.20 -9.23
C LEU A 160 12.80 5.41 -10.52
N GLY A 161 12.77 6.63 -11.05
CA GLY A 161 13.42 6.97 -12.32
C GLY A 161 12.72 6.43 -13.58
N ASP A 162 11.54 5.84 -13.47
CA ASP A 162 10.77 5.37 -14.62
C ASP A 162 10.30 6.55 -15.48
N LYS A 163 10.79 6.60 -16.73
CA LYS A 163 10.45 7.68 -17.67
C LYS A 163 9.06 7.56 -18.29
N GLU A 164 8.52 6.34 -18.34
CA GLU A 164 7.22 6.06 -18.96
C GLU A 164 6.07 6.23 -17.98
N ILE A 165 6.23 5.80 -16.70
CA ILE A 165 5.20 5.90 -15.68
C ILE A 165 5.50 7.07 -14.75
N ARG A 166 4.90 8.24 -15.03
CA ARG A 166 5.13 9.48 -14.29
C ARG A 166 4.07 9.70 -13.20
N ILE A 167 4.42 10.48 -12.19
CA ILE A 167 3.47 11.00 -11.19
C ILE A 167 2.31 11.71 -11.91
N GLY A 168 1.08 11.53 -11.42
CA GLY A 168 -0.12 12.14 -12.01
C GLY A 168 -0.63 11.48 -13.29
N MET A 169 0.07 10.50 -13.84
CA MET A 169 -0.43 9.76 -15.01
C MET A 169 -1.70 8.96 -14.63
N PRO A 170 -2.79 9.05 -15.43
CA PRO A 170 -4.02 8.34 -15.13
C PRO A 170 -3.85 6.82 -15.24
N PRO A 171 -4.57 6.04 -14.42
CA PRO A 171 -4.44 4.57 -14.38
C PRO A 171 -4.59 3.88 -15.74
N SER A 172 -5.43 4.39 -16.62
CA SER A 172 -5.61 3.84 -17.97
C SER A 172 -4.33 3.89 -18.80
N ARG A 173 -3.59 5.01 -18.73
CA ARG A 173 -2.30 5.14 -19.42
C ARG A 173 -1.22 4.28 -18.79
N VAL A 174 -1.17 4.22 -17.45
CA VAL A 174 -0.25 3.30 -16.75
C VAL A 174 -0.51 1.86 -17.19
N LYS A 175 -1.77 1.45 -17.29
CA LYS A 175 -2.15 0.11 -17.78
C LYS A 175 -1.62 -0.15 -19.19
N ALA A 176 -1.78 0.79 -20.11
CA ALA A 176 -1.28 0.65 -21.49
C ALA A 176 0.24 0.47 -21.54
N VAL A 177 1.00 1.22 -20.73
CA VAL A 177 2.46 1.05 -20.63
C VAL A 177 2.82 -0.35 -20.11
N LEU A 178 2.16 -0.82 -19.06
CA LEU A 178 2.41 -2.13 -18.47
C LEU A 178 2.02 -3.27 -19.42
N ASP A 179 0.92 -3.13 -20.16
CA ASP A 179 0.52 -4.10 -21.19
C ASP A 179 1.56 -4.15 -22.32
N GLY A 180 2.11 -3.01 -22.76
CA GLY A 180 3.21 -2.96 -23.72
C GLY A 180 4.47 -3.68 -23.22
N ARG A 181 4.86 -3.45 -21.95
CA ARG A 181 5.99 -4.16 -21.32
C ARG A 181 5.75 -5.67 -21.23
N TYR A 182 4.51 -6.09 -20.96
CA TYR A 182 4.13 -7.50 -20.93
C TYR A 182 4.27 -8.14 -22.33
N VAL A 183 3.81 -7.47 -23.38
CA VAL A 183 3.94 -7.95 -24.77
C VAL A 183 5.43 -8.09 -25.13
N GLY A 184 6.26 -7.09 -24.83
CA GLY A 184 7.71 -7.16 -25.06
C GLY A 184 8.37 -8.33 -24.30
N TRP A 185 8.00 -8.52 -23.04
CA TRP A 185 8.48 -9.66 -22.24
C TRP A 185 8.06 -11.00 -22.86
N LYS A 186 6.83 -11.12 -23.32
CA LYS A 186 6.31 -12.33 -23.97
C LYS A 186 7.07 -12.64 -25.25
N SER A 187 7.31 -11.66 -26.10
CA SER A 187 8.06 -11.84 -27.36
C SER A 187 9.47 -12.35 -27.10
N LEU A 188 10.19 -11.77 -26.13
CA LEU A 188 11.54 -12.19 -25.77
C LEU A 188 11.59 -13.63 -25.21
N ASN A 189 10.56 -14.07 -24.48
CA ASN A 189 10.55 -15.41 -23.89
C ASN A 189 9.95 -16.49 -24.81
N HIS A 190 9.18 -16.10 -25.85
CA HIS A 190 8.70 -17.04 -26.87
C HIS A 190 9.79 -17.46 -27.85
N THR A 191 10.70 -16.54 -28.19
CA THR A 191 11.83 -16.85 -29.10
C THR A 191 12.85 -17.81 -28.49
N VAL A 192 12.88 -17.96 -27.16
CA VAL A 192 13.76 -18.93 -26.46
C VAL A 192 13.13 -20.32 -26.45
N SER A 193 11.79 -20.45 -26.50
CA SER A 193 11.10 -21.73 -26.49
C SER A 193 11.19 -22.49 -27.81
N ASP A 194 11.31 -21.80 -28.94
CA ASP A 194 11.36 -22.44 -30.26
C ASP A 194 12.75 -22.99 -30.66
N LYS A 195 13.80 -22.67 -29.87
CA LYS A 195 15.16 -23.15 -30.16
C LYS A 195 15.65 -24.33 -29.32
N THR A 196 14.82 -24.86 -28.42
CA THR A 196 15.19 -26.03 -27.60
C THR A 196 14.03 -27.01 -27.46
N SER A 197 13.72 -27.71 -28.55
CA SER A 197 13.06 -29.02 -28.47
C SER A 197 14.13 -30.03 -27.99
N GLY A 198 14.27 -30.18 -26.70
CA GLY A 198 15.17 -31.13 -26.07
C GLY A 198 15.54 -30.71 -24.66
N VAL A 199 14.97 -31.46 -23.67
CA VAL A 199 15.31 -31.39 -22.25
C VAL A 199 14.61 -30.28 -21.43
N ALA A 200 13.45 -30.64 -20.93
CA ALA A 200 12.84 -29.96 -19.79
C ALA A 200 13.74 -30.08 -18.55
N ARG A 201 14.49 -29.03 -18.23
CA ARG A 201 15.05 -28.84 -16.88
C ARG A 201 14.20 -27.77 -16.19
N VAL A 202 13.41 -28.22 -15.25
CA VAL A 202 12.81 -27.38 -14.22
C VAL A 202 13.96 -26.79 -13.41
N VAL A 203 14.33 -25.56 -13.69
CA VAL A 203 15.26 -24.82 -12.84
C VAL A 203 14.42 -23.97 -11.88
N ASN A 204 14.20 -24.53 -10.70
CA ASN A 204 13.83 -23.79 -9.51
C ASN A 204 15.04 -22.95 -9.06
N GLU A 205 15.31 -21.85 -9.72
CA GLU A 205 16.28 -20.88 -9.22
C GLU A 205 15.53 -19.62 -8.76
N SER A 206 15.64 -19.35 -7.46
CA SER A 206 15.44 -18.04 -6.90
C SER A 206 16.34 -17.04 -7.64
N PRO A 207 15.92 -15.78 -7.86
CA PRO A 207 16.62 -14.86 -8.75
C PRO A 207 17.99 -14.46 -8.18
N ARG A 208 19.01 -15.22 -8.56
CA ARG A 208 20.40 -14.77 -8.51
C ARG A 208 20.81 -14.38 -9.94
N SER A 209 21.36 -13.17 -10.04
CA SER A 209 22.04 -12.59 -11.20
C SER A 209 21.18 -11.93 -12.29
N ALA A 210 20.93 -10.65 -12.09
CA ALA A 210 21.00 -9.67 -13.17
C ALA A 210 21.96 -8.57 -12.67
N SER A 211 23.16 -8.53 -13.19
CA SER A 211 24.28 -7.70 -12.73
C SER A 211 24.08 -6.18 -12.84
N SER A 212 23.04 -5.70 -13.48
CA SER A 212 22.68 -4.28 -13.54
C SER A 212 21.67 -3.82 -12.47
N LYS A 213 21.02 -4.76 -11.75
CA LYS A 213 20.11 -4.47 -10.64
C LYS A 213 20.77 -4.61 -9.26
N SER A 214 21.98 -5.11 -9.17
CA SER A 214 22.70 -5.31 -7.91
C SER A 214 23.21 -4.00 -7.32
N GLU A 215 23.59 -3.03 -8.11
CA GLU A 215 24.04 -1.72 -7.62
C GLU A 215 22.90 -0.85 -7.11
N LEU A 216 21.69 -0.95 -7.68
CA LEU A 216 20.50 -0.28 -7.17
C LEU A 216 20.00 -0.89 -5.84
N ARG A 217 20.24 -2.19 -5.59
CA ARG A 217 19.80 -2.89 -4.39
C ARG A 217 20.59 -2.54 -3.12
N SER A 218 21.81 -2.07 -3.23
CA SER A 218 22.64 -1.73 -2.08
C SER A 218 22.32 -0.38 -1.46
N ASN A 219 21.61 0.51 -2.14
CA ASN A 219 21.45 1.91 -1.76
C ASN A 219 20.00 2.38 -1.54
N VAL A 220 19.00 1.61 -1.96
CA VAL A 220 17.56 1.96 -1.80
C VAL A 220 16.88 0.88 -0.98
N GLN A 221 16.33 1.23 0.17
CA GLN A 221 15.95 0.19 1.12
C GLN A 221 14.57 0.30 1.76
N VAL A 222 13.69 1.19 1.38
CA VAL A 222 12.34 1.15 1.96
C VAL A 222 11.27 1.58 0.96
N CYS A 223 10.39 0.64 0.66
CA CYS A 223 9.12 0.95 0.01
C CYS A 223 8.01 0.85 1.06
N ILE A 224 7.22 1.88 1.21
CA ILE A 224 6.01 1.86 2.04
C ILE A 224 4.82 1.89 1.10
N ALA A 225 4.23 0.72 0.88
CA ALA A 225 2.93 0.60 0.23
C ALA A 225 1.84 0.74 1.30
N SER A 226 0.94 1.72 1.16
CA SER A 226 -0.25 1.84 1.99
C SER A 226 -1.41 1.12 1.35
N ARG A 227 -2.13 0.33 2.11
CA ARG A 227 -3.41 -0.27 1.72
C ARG A 227 -4.57 0.69 1.94
#